data_5ad399512b36fb1b8ed5b4242905c0c9
#
_entry.id   5ad399512b36fb1b8ed5b4242905c0c9
#
_cell.length_a   1.000
_cell.length_b   1.000
_cell.length_c   1.000
_cell.angle_alpha   90.00
_cell.angle_beta   90.00
_cell.angle_gamma   90.00
#
_symmetry.space_group_name_H-M   'P 1'
#
loop_
_entity.id
_entity.type
_entity.pdbx_description
1 polymer ?
#
loop_
_entity_poly.entity_id
_entity_poly.type
_entity_poly.pdbx_seq_one_letter_code
_entity_poly.pdbx_strand_id
1 'polypeptide(L)'
;MPPRPTTTSGTARSRRGLRAVSRHVVVPTGITSTQWPSVRDTLRNMGIAFDPWQQDLGKVCVAKRADGKYAATVGGIVISIPRQVGKTFTIGALVFALCLLRPGLRVVWTSHHLSTTDETFEDMAAFARMPKIAPHIATRGVRAGNGKQRIRFRNGSQIEFGARES
;
A
#
# COMPACT_ATOMS: atom_id res chain seq x y z
N MET A 1 35.54 2.86 -31.76
CA MET A 1 34.55 1.99 -31.06
C MET A 1 33.49 2.91 -30.47
N PRO A 2 32.26 2.95 -30.97
CA PRO A 2 31.22 3.85 -30.47
C PRO A 2 30.65 3.31 -29.15
N PRO A 3 30.22 4.17 -28.20
CA PRO A 3 29.66 3.73 -26.93
C PRO A 3 28.30 3.08 -27.13
N ARG A 4 28.05 1.98 -26.41
CA ARG A 4 26.75 1.30 -26.36
C ARG A 4 25.68 2.21 -25.75
N PRO A 5 24.47 2.24 -26.29
CA PRO A 5 23.37 2.94 -25.65
C PRO A 5 22.97 2.18 -24.38
N THR A 6 22.98 2.86 -23.25
CA THR A 6 22.39 2.42 -21.99
C THR A 6 20.87 2.42 -22.14
N THR A 7 20.31 1.25 -22.31
CA THR A 7 18.85 1.06 -22.32
C THR A 7 18.33 1.21 -20.88
N THR A 8 17.83 2.39 -20.56
CA THR A 8 17.03 2.60 -19.37
C THR A 8 15.70 1.87 -19.57
N SER A 9 15.54 0.69 -19.00
CA SER A 9 14.27 -0.04 -18.99
C SER A 9 13.31 0.68 -18.05
N GLY A 10 12.72 1.76 -18.51
CA GLY A 10 11.53 2.33 -17.91
C GLY A 10 10.40 1.30 -18.05
N THR A 11 9.98 0.71 -16.93
CA THR A 11 8.84 -0.19 -16.89
C THR A 11 7.64 0.54 -17.50
N ALA A 12 7.21 0.12 -18.69
CA ALA A 12 6.07 0.72 -19.38
C ALA A 12 4.85 0.60 -18.48
N ARG A 13 4.34 1.75 -18.00
CA ARG A 13 3.13 1.80 -17.16
C ARG A 13 1.98 1.13 -17.89
N SER A 14 1.38 0.13 -17.26
CA SER A 14 0.20 -0.53 -17.81
C SER A 14 -0.95 0.46 -17.93
N ARG A 15 -1.46 0.66 -19.14
CA ARG A 15 -2.64 1.50 -19.42
C ARG A 15 -3.96 0.75 -19.22
N ARG A 16 -3.93 -0.52 -18.81
CA ARG A 16 -5.10 -1.37 -18.69
C ARG A 16 -5.66 -1.33 -17.25
N GLY A 17 -6.98 -1.28 -17.13
CA GLY A 17 -7.69 -1.37 -15.86
C GLY A 17 -7.65 -2.78 -15.25
N LEU A 18 -8.11 -2.91 -14.01
CA LEU A 18 -8.06 -4.16 -13.22
C LEU A 18 -8.68 -5.35 -13.96
N ARG A 19 -9.88 -5.19 -14.52
CA ARG A 19 -10.58 -6.27 -15.23
C ARG A 19 -9.87 -6.74 -16.51
N ALA A 20 -9.09 -5.87 -17.14
CA ALA A 20 -8.34 -6.18 -18.36
C ALA A 20 -7.02 -6.92 -18.09
N VAL A 21 -6.52 -6.90 -16.86
CA VAL A 21 -5.25 -7.54 -16.45
C VAL A 21 -5.45 -8.74 -15.51
N SER A 22 -6.67 -8.93 -15.00
CA SER A 22 -6.97 -9.97 -14.01
C SER A 22 -7.82 -11.08 -14.62
N ARG A 23 -7.52 -12.33 -14.28
CA ARG A 23 -8.35 -13.48 -14.67
C ARG A 23 -9.69 -13.52 -13.93
N HIS A 24 -9.66 -13.15 -12.65
CA HIS A 24 -10.84 -13.16 -11.78
C HIS A 24 -10.88 -11.88 -10.97
N VAL A 25 -12.05 -11.24 -10.94
CA VAL A 25 -12.33 -10.09 -10.09
C VAL A 25 -13.70 -10.29 -9.48
N VAL A 26 -13.71 -10.54 -8.18
CA VAL A 26 -14.94 -10.62 -7.38
C VAL A 26 -15.01 -9.36 -6.52
N VAL A 27 -16.10 -8.65 -6.60
CA VAL A 27 -16.34 -7.40 -5.86
C VAL A 27 -17.49 -7.62 -4.90
N PRO A 28 -17.40 -7.16 -3.64
CA PRO A 28 -18.49 -7.25 -2.69
C PRO A 28 -19.77 -6.58 -3.21
N THR A 29 -20.92 -7.12 -2.85
CA THR A 29 -22.22 -6.50 -3.15
C THR A 29 -22.54 -5.38 -2.17
N GLY A 30 -23.49 -4.50 -2.53
CA GLY A 30 -23.97 -3.43 -1.64
C GLY A 30 -23.01 -2.25 -1.50
N ILE A 31 -22.06 -2.07 -2.42
CA ILE A 31 -21.21 -0.89 -2.45
C ILE A 31 -22.04 0.32 -2.88
N THR A 32 -22.05 1.36 -2.06
CA THR A 32 -22.75 2.64 -2.34
C THR A 32 -21.78 3.80 -2.53
N SER A 33 -20.55 3.69 -2.00
CA SER A 33 -19.54 4.75 -2.09
C SER A 33 -18.12 4.18 -1.99
N THR A 34 -17.13 5.05 -2.12
CA THR A 34 -15.73 4.69 -1.92
C THR A 34 -14.94 5.88 -1.36
N GLN A 35 -13.98 5.61 -0.49
CA GLN A 35 -13.04 6.60 0.02
C GLN A 35 -11.91 6.89 -0.98
N TRP A 36 -11.95 6.28 -2.16
CA TRP A 36 -10.86 6.37 -3.14
C TRP A 36 -10.48 7.80 -3.54
N PRO A 37 -11.38 8.78 -3.74
CA PRO A 37 -10.96 10.14 -4.08
C PRO A 37 -9.96 10.72 -3.09
N SER A 38 -10.25 10.64 -1.78
CA SER A 38 -9.34 11.13 -0.74
C SER A 38 -8.02 10.34 -0.70
N VAL A 39 -8.08 9.01 -0.85
CA VAL A 39 -6.89 8.16 -0.89
C VAL A 39 -6.02 8.50 -2.10
N ARG A 40 -6.61 8.66 -3.28
CA ARG A 40 -5.90 9.03 -4.51
C ARG A 40 -5.20 10.38 -4.37
N ASP A 41 -5.88 11.36 -3.82
CA ASP A 41 -5.32 12.71 -3.66
C ASP A 41 -4.19 12.71 -2.63
N THR A 42 -4.32 11.92 -1.57
CA THR A 42 -3.23 11.69 -0.60
C THR A 42 -2.03 11.02 -1.27
N LEU A 43 -2.25 9.98 -2.09
CA LEU A 43 -1.17 9.34 -2.86
C LEU A 43 -0.45 10.34 -3.77
N ARG A 44 -1.17 11.20 -4.47
CA ARG A 44 -0.59 12.27 -5.30
C ARG A 44 0.25 13.24 -4.48
N ASN A 45 -0.24 13.64 -3.30
CA ASN A 45 0.49 14.51 -2.38
C ASN A 45 1.77 13.83 -1.87
N MET A 46 1.75 12.51 -1.67
CA MET A 46 2.94 11.70 -1.38
C MET A 46 3.90 11.56 -2.56
N GLY A 47 3.52 12.00 -3.76
CA GLY A 47 4.29 11.87 -4.99
C GLY A 47 4.15 10.48 -5.65
N ILE A 48 3.13 9.72 -5.27
CA ILE A 48 2.86 8.38 -5.78
C ILE A 48 1.77 8.43 -6.85
N ALA A 49 2.06 7.87 -8.02
CA ALA A 49 1.10 7.72 -9.10
C ALA A 49 0.86 6.23 -9.35
N PHE A 50 -0.40 5.81 -9.25
CA PHE A 50 -0.82 4.45 -9.54
C PHE A 50 -1.15 4.24 -11.00
N ASP A 51 -0.85 3.05 -11.51
CA ASP A 51 -1.35 2.57 -12.78
C ASP A 51 -2.88 2.34 -12.72
N PRO A 52 -3.58 2.32 -13.86
CA PRO A 52 -5.03 2.15 -13.89
C PRO A 52 -5.54 0.92 -13.11
N TRP A 53 -4.86 -0.23 -13.21
CA TRP A 53 -5.24 -1.42 -12.46
C TRP A 53 -5.08 -1.26 -10.94
N GLN A 54 -4.05 -0.54 -10.49
CA GLN A 54 -3.84 -0.22 -9.07
C GLN A 54 -4.90 0.75 -8.56
N GLN A 55 -5.28 1.72 -9.38
CA GLN A 55 -6.37 2.65 -9.04
C GLN A 55 -7.71 1.91 -8.89
N ASP A 56 -8.03 1.00 -9.81
CA ASP A 56 -9.26 0.21 -9.74
C ASP A 56 -9.25 -0.73 -8.53
N LEU A 57 -8.11 -1.36 -8.22
CA LEU A 57 -7.93 -2.14 -7.01
C LEU A 57 -8.15 -1.26 -5.76
N GLY A 58 -7.54 -0.08 -5.72
CA GLY A 58 -7.69 0.87 -4.61
C GLY A 58 -9.14 1.30 -4.40
N LYS A 59 -9.91 1.55 -5.49
CA LYS A 59 -11.35 1.87 -5.41
C LYS A 59 -12.14 0.79 -4.68
N VAL A 60 -11.84 -0.48 -4.97
CA VAL A 60 -12.51 -1.63 -4.35
C VAL A 60 -12.03 -1.84 -2.92
N CYS A 61 -10.72 -1.70 -2.67
CA CYS A 61 -10.16 -1.87 -1.32
C CYS A 61 -10.77 -0.91 -0.29
N VAL A 62 -11.12 0.30 -0.70
CA VAL A 62 -11.69 1.31 0.21
C VAL A 62 -13.17 1.62 -0.09
N ALA A 63 -13.84 0.69 -0.78
CA ALA A 63 -15.27 0.77 -1.04
C ALA A 63 -16.08 0.62 0.25
N LYS A 64 -17.23 1.30 0.31
CA LYS A 64 -18.10 1.34 1.48
C LYS A 64 -19.52 0.96 1.13
N ARG A 65 -20.23 0.41 2.12
CA ARG A 65 -21.67 0.15 2.11
C ARG A 65 -22.45 1.35 2.62
N ALA A 66 -23.77 1.29 2.55
CA ALA A 66 -24.67 2.35 3.01
C ALA A 66 -24.50 2.69 4.51
N ASP A 67 -24.09 1.73 5.33
CA ASP A 67 -23.79 1.92 6.76
C ASP A 67 -22.44 2.60 7.03
N GLY A 68 -21.72 3.02 5.97
CA GLY A 68 -20.42 3.67 6.06
C GLY A 68 -19.24 2.74 6.35
N LYS A 69 -19.48 1.45 6.59
CA LYS A 69 -18.41 0.46 6.80
C LYS A 69 -17.77 0.05 5.48
N TYR A 70 -16.56 -0.48 5.54
CA TYR A 70 -15.91 -1.04 4.36
C TYR A 70 -16.70 -2.22 3.81
N ALA A 71 -16.81 -2.31 2.49
CA ALA A 71 -17.54 -3.39 1.83
C ALA A 71 -16.81 -4.75 2.02
N ALA A 72 -15.50 -4.75 2.00
CA ALA A 72 -14.69 -5.91 2.36
C ALA A 72 -14.50 -5.97 3.89
N THR A 73 -15.40 -6.65 4.57
CA THR A 73 -15.42 -6.77 6.03
C THR A 73 -14.84 -8.11 6.48
N VAL A 74 -15.70 -9.07 6.83
CA VAL A 74 -15.30 -10.43 7.21
C VAL A 74 -14.71 -11.15 6.01
N GLY A 75 -13.54 -11.79 6.17
CA GLY A 75 -12.80 -12.44 5.09
C GLY A 75 -11.84 -11.50 4.34
N GLY A 76 -11.99 -10.18 4.49
CA GLY A 76 -11.03 -9.19 3.97
C GLY A 76 -10.95 -9.12 2.45
N ILE A 77 -9.76 -8.84 1.95
CA ILE A 77 -9.43 -8.73 0.52
C ILE A 77 -8.35 -9.74 0.19
N VAL A 78 -8.58 -10.57 -0.83
CA VAL A 78 -7.59 -11.52 -1.34
C VAL A 78 -7.04 -10.99 -2.66
N ILE A 79 -5.72 -10.87 -2.75
CA ILE A 79 -5.03 -10.38 -3.95
C ILE A 79 -3.97 -11.41 -4.34
N SER A 80 -4.23 -12.13 -5.43
CA SER A 80 -3.28 -13.05 -6.03
C SER A 80 -2.77 -12.48 -7.35
N ILE A 81 -1.51 -12.08 -7.36
CA ILE A 81 -0.85 -11.50 -8.54
C ILE A 81 0.58 -12.06 -8.63
N PRO A 82 1.19 -12.12 -9.83
CA PRO A 82 2.56 -12.58 -10.01
C PRO A 82 3.55 -11.82 -9.13
N ARG A 83 4.74 -12.40 -8.96
CA ARG A 83 5.85 -11.70 -8.30
C ARG A 83 6.32 -10.51 -9.14
N GLN A 84 6.91 -9.50 -8.48
CA GLN A 84 7.56 -8.34 -9.12
C GLN A 84 6.65 -7.40 -9.93
N VAL A 85 5.33 -7.49 -9.77
CA VAL A 85 4.38 -6.55 -10.40
C VAL A 85 3.97 -5.38 -9.49
N GLY A 86 4.67 -5.17 -8.37
CA GLY A 86 4.44 -4.05 -7.48
C GLY A 86 3.34 -4.26 -6.42
N LYS A 87 3.07 -5.50 -6.01
CA LYS A 87 2.08 -5.80 -4.97
C LYS A 87 2.38 -5.09 -3.65
N THR A 88 3.58 -5.29 -3.10
CA THR A 88 4.02 -4.67 -1.84
C THR A 88 3.99 -3.15 -1.94
N PHE A 89 4.45 -2.60 -3.07
CA PHE A 89 4.36 -1.16 -3.35
C PHE A 89 2.92 -0.67 -3.30
N THR A 90 1.99 -1.34 -4.00
CA THR A 90 0.59 -0.92 -4.09
C THR A 90 -0.09 -0.93 -2.72
N ILE A 91 0.03 -2.04 -1.99
CA ILE A 91 -0.60 -2.18 -0.67
C ILE A 91 0.06 -1.26 0.35
N GLY A 92 1.39 -1.15 0.33
CA GLY A 92 2.13 -0.25 1.19
C GLY A 92 1.73 1.21 1.00
N ALA A 93 1.66 1.67 -0.24
CA ALA A 93 1.22 3.02 -0.56
C ALA A 93 -0.23 3.30 -0.09
N LEU A 94 -1.14 2.33 -0.27
CA LEU A 94 -2.52 2.43 0.26
C LEU A 94 -2.53 2.54 1.78
N VAL A 95 -1.76 1.70 2.47
CA VAL A 95 -1.64 1.72 3.95
C VAL A 95 -1.10 3.07 4.42
N PHE A 96 -0.05 3.61 3.80
CA PHE A 96 0.48 4.94 4.13
C PHE A 96 -0.56 6.03 3.94
N ALA A 97 -1.28 6.03 2.80
CA ALA A 97 -2.33 7.00 2.54
C ALA A 97 -3.46 6.92 3.60
N LEU A 98 -3.86 5.72 4.00
CA LEU A 98 -4.85 5.52 5.06
C LEU A 98 -4.34 5.99 6.43
N CYS A 99 -3.07 5.75 6.76
CA CYS A 99 -2.45 6.25 7.98
C CYS A 99 -2.42 7.77 8.04
N LEU A 100 -2.19 8.45 6.90
CA LEU A 100 -2.24 9.91 6.83
C LEU A 100 -3.66 10.45 6.96
N LEU A 101 -4.65 9.76 6.38
CA LEU A 101 -6.06 10.18 6.39
C LEU A 101 -6.78 9.90 7.71
N ARG A 102 -6.32 8.95 8.50
CA ARG A 102 -7.00 8.48 9.72
C ARG A 102 -6.08 8.57 10.92
N PRO A 103 -6.20 9.63 11.72
CA PRO A 103 -5.44 9.74 12.97
C PRO A 103 -5.68 8.53 13.88
N GLY A 104 -4.60 8.03 14.48
CA GLY A 104 -4.67 6.89 15.41
C GLY A 104 -4.89 5.52 14.76
N LEU A 105 -4.86 5.41 13.42
CA LEU A 105 -5.01 4.11 12.74
C LEU A 105 -3.86 3.16 13.12
N ARG A 106 -4.21 1.95 13.54
CA ARG A 106 -3.24 0.88 13.81
C ARG A 106 -3.32 -0.16 12.70
N VAL A 107 -2.19 -0.42 12.05
CA VAL A 107 -2.04 -1.43 11.00
C VAL A 107 -1.06 -2.48 11.51
N VAL A 108 -1.41 -3.75 11.33
CA VAL A 108 -0.52 -4.88 11.58
C VAL A 108 -0.19 -5.52 10.24
N TRP A 109 1.09 -5.53 9.90
CA TRP A 109 1.61 -6.17 8.70
C TRP A 109 2.30 -7.48 9.09
N THR A 110 1.81 -8.59 8.57
CA THR A 110 2.38 -9.91 8.90
C THR A 110 2.79 -10.68 7.65
N SER A 111 3.83 -11.48 7.78
CA SER A 111 4.28 -12.45 6.77
C SER A 111 4.58 -13.81 7.41
N HIS A 112 4.79 -14.84 6.59
CA HIS A 112 5.08 -16.18 7.09
C HIS A 112 6.50 -16.33 7.64
N HIS A 113 7.45 -15.53 7.13
CA HIS A 113 8.86 -15.59 7.50
C HIS A 113 9.36 -14.23 7.98
N LEU A 114 10.24 -14.24 8.99
CA LEU A 114 10.88 -13.03 9.51
C LEU A 114 11.65 -12.28 8.41
N SER A 115 12.42 -12.99 7.57
CA SER A 115 13.15 -12.38 6.46
C SER A 115 12.23 -11.59 5.51
N THR A 116 11.05 -12.14 5.18
CA THR A 116 10.07 -11.43 4.35
C THR A 116 9.48 -10.22 5.06
N THR A 117 9.33 -10.30 6.39
CA THR A 117 8.90 -9.15 7.20
C THR A 117 9.96 -8.06 7.19
N ASP A 118 11.23 -8.43 7.35
CA ASP A 118 12.36 -7.51 7.35
C ASP A 118 12.48 -6.78 5.99
N GLU A 119 12.44 -7.52 4.87
CA GLU A 119 12.42 -6.93 3.52
C GLU A 119 11.25 -5.96 3.34
N THR A 120 10.06 -6.36 3.75
CA THR A 120 8.87 -5.49 3.66
C THR A 120 9.01 -4.25 4.53
N PHE A 121 9.56 -4.40 5.74
CA PHE A 121 9.80 -3.26 6.62
C PHE A 121 10.78 -2.26 5.98
N GLU A 122 11.88 -2.72 5.38
CA GLU A 122 12.85 -1.85 4.70
C GLU A 122 12.21 -1.11 3.53
N ASP A 123 11.40 -1.79 2.70
CA ASP A 123 10.63 -1.17 1.64
C ASP A 123 9.71 -0.06 2.18
N MET A 124 9.00 -0.32 3.28
CA MET A 124 8.11 0.65 3.92
C MET A 124 8.89 1.79 4.61
N ALA A 125 10.05 1.50 5.17
CA ALA A 125 10.93 2.52 5.74
C ALA A 125 11.47 3.45 4.63
N ALA A 126 11.69 2.94 3.42
CA ALA A 126 12.01 3.76 2.26
C ALA A 126 10.87 4.75 1.92
N PHE A 127 9.61 4.32 1.95
CA PHE A 127 8.47 5.24 1.83
C PHE A 127 8.52 6.34 2.90
N ALA A 128 8.72 5.97 4.17
CA ALA A 128 8.77 6.92 5.27
C ALA A 128 9.86 8.00 5.11
N ARG A 129 10.93 7.68 4.37
CA ARG A 129 12.04 8.61 4.07
C ARG A 129 11.77 9.51 2.86
N MET A 130 10.73 9.25 2.06
CA MET A 130 10.41 10.08 0.89
C MET A 130 10.14 11.54 1.32
N PRO A 131 10.66 12.55 0.59
CA PRO A 131 10.58 13.96 0.99
C PRO A 131 9.15 14.45 1.30
N LYS A 132 8.15 13.95 0.58
CA LYS A 132 6.75 14.31 0.78
C LYS A 132 6.06 13.54 1.92
N ILE A 133 6.67 12.48 2.42
CA ILE A 133 6.13 11.62 3.49
C ILE A 133 6.85 11.87 4.81
N ALA A 134 8.17 12.07 4.78
CA ALA A 134 9.00 12.27 5.96
C ALA A 134 8.46 13.33 6.96
N PRO A 135 7.88 14.47 6.52
CA PRO A 135 7.30 15.45 7.45
C PRO A 135 6.13 14.90 8.29
N HIS A 136 5.48 13.83 7.84
CA HIS A 136 4.36 13.20 8.55
C HIS A 136 4.80 12.09 9.51
N ILE A 137 6.06 11.67 9.44
CA ILE A 137 6.61 10.64 10.32
C ILE A 137 6.98 11.27 11.67
N ALA A 138 6.65 10.58 12.76
CA ALA A 138 6.97 11.03 14.11
C ALA A 138 8.51 11.06 14.32
N THR A 139 8.98 11.89 15.23
CA THR A 139 10.38 11.89 15.64
C THR A 139 10.77 10.50 16.12
N ARG A 140 11.85 9.93 15.56
CA ARG A 140 12.24 8.52 15.78
C ARG A 140 11.09 7.54 15.46
N GLY A 141 10.22 7.89 14.50
CA GLY A 141 9.03 7.12 14.16
C GLY A 141 9.33 5.81 13.45
N VAL A 142 10.43 5.71 12.71
CA VAL A 142 10.90 4.46 12.10
C VAL A 142 11.80 3.74 13.09
N ARG A 143 11.37 2.57 13.55
CA ARG A 143 12.11 1.75 14.51
C ARG A 143 12.40 0.39 13.91
N ALA A 144 13.66 0.11 13.65
CA ALA A 144 14.18 -1.20 13.31
C ALA A 144 14.63 -1.90 14.60
N GLY A 145 14.02 -2.99 14.95
CA GLY A 145 14.43 -3.78 16.12
C GLY A 145 13.80 -5.16 16.03
N ASN A 146 14.58 -6.22 16.27
CA ASN A 146 14.14 -7.60 16.13
C ASN A 146 12.79 -7.81 16.86
N GLY A 147 11.77 -8.18 16.10
CA GLY A 147 10.42 -8.47 16.59
C GLY A 147 9.58 -7.26 17.02
N LYS A 148 10.08 -6.02 16.87
CA LYS A 148 9.36 -4.78 17.23
C LYS A 148 9.47 -3.69 16.18
N GLN A 149 9.58 -4.06 14.93
CA GLN A 149 9.66 -3.12 13.81
C GLN A 149 8.35 -2.36 13.67
N ARG A 150 8.43 -1.02 13.55
CA ARG A 150 7.25 -0.18 13.39
C ARG A 150 7.56 1.14 12.72
N ILE A 151 6.53 1.72 12.11
CA ILE A 151 6.54 3.09 11.57
C ILE A 151 5.41 3.86 12.26
N ARG A 152 5.74 4.97 12.90
CA ARG A 152 4.78 5.86 13.60
C ARG A 152 4.66 7.18 12.87
N PHE A 153 3.43 7.62 12.72
CA PHE A 153 3.07 8.91 12.14
C PHE A 153 2.81 9.94 13.23
N ARG A 154 2.98 11.23 12.90
CA ARG A 154 2.72 12.34 13.85
C ARG A 154 1.26 12.42 14.31
N ASN A 155 0.31 11.98 13.48
CA ASN A 155 -1.11 11.96 13.81
C ASN A 155 -1.53 10.77 14.71
N GLY A 156 -0.55 10.02 15.25
CA GLY A 156 -0.79 8.87 16.13
C GLY A 156 -1.02 7.54 15.41
N SER A 157 -1.10 7.53 14.08
CA SER A 157 -1.19 6.27 13.33
C SER A 157 0.12 5.50 13.39
N GLN A 158 0.04 4.18 13.22
CA GLN A 158 1.23 3.33 13.20
C GLN A 158 1.06 2.06 12.38
N ILE A 159 2.17 1.58 11.85
CA ILE A 159 2.29 0.28 11.18
C ILE A 159 3.25 -0.57 12.02
N GLU A 160 2.79 -1.71 12.48
CA GLU A 160 3.58 -2.70 13.22
C GLU A 160 3.84 -3.89 12.31
N PHE A 161 5.06 -4.40 12.35
CA PHE A 161 5.50 -5.53 11.51
C PHE A 161 5.79 -6.73 12.39
N GLY A 162 5.34 -7.91 11.97
CA GLY A 162 5.56 -9.15 12.68
C GLY A 162 5.51 -10.37 11.76
N ALA A 163 6.21 -11.43 12.16
CA ALA A 163 6.01 -12.73 11.55
C ALA A 163 4.88 -13.47 12.28
N ARG A 164 4.17 -14.33 11.57
CA ARG A 164 3.31 -15.32 12.23
C ARG A 164 4.22 -16.40 12.78
N GLU A 165 4.22 -16.55 14.08
CA GLU A 165 4.76 -17.77 14.70
C GLU A 165 3.79 -18.91 14.39
N SER A 166 4.31 -19.97 13.77
CA SER A 166 3.60 -21.24 13.48
C SER A 166 3.63 -22.14 14.70
#